data_feddf1913eb6b46a7564c10086501429
#
_entry.id   feddf1913eb6b46a7564c10086501429
#
_cell.length_a   1.000
_cell.length_b   1.000
_cell.length_c   1.000
_cell.angle_alpha   90.00
_cell.angle_beta   90.00
_cell.angle_gamma   90.00
#
_symmetry.space_group_name_H-M   'P 1'
#
loop_
_entity.id
_entity.type
_entity.pdbx_description
1 polymer ?
#
loop_
_entity_poly.entity_id
_entity_poly.type
_entity_poly.pdbx_seq_one_letter_code
_entity_poly.pdbx_strand_id
1 'polypeptide(L)'
;MLKNKTQEEARREILELVKEYHDAFHNKKKEFKEGDRITYASRVYDSEEMVNLVDASLEFWLTAGRYFYEFESDFAKQFGVKYVSLVNSGSSANLLAFMTLTSPLLGERQVKRGDEVITVACGFPTTVTPVIQYGAIPVFVDVTIPQYNIDVTKLEEALSPKTKAVMVAHTLGNPFDLEAVVAFCKKHNLWLIEDNCDALGSTYIIDGEKKFTGTIGDIGTSSFYPPHHMTMGEGGAVYT
;
A
#
# COMPACT_ATOMS: atom_id res chain seq x y z
N MET A 1 31.41 3.89 29.43
CA MET A 1 30.61 2.84 28.84
C MET A 1 31.07 2.54 27.40
N LEU A 2 30.98 3.41 26.41
CA LEU A 2 31.35 3.11 24.99
C LEU A 2 32.80 3.36 24.59
N LYS A 3 33.60 4.15 25.38
CA LYS A 3 34.92 4.66 25.00
C LYS A 3 35.99 3.62 24.67
N ASN A 4 35.83 2.37 25.10
CA ASN A 4 36.83 1.31 24.88
C ASN A 4 36.28 0.17 24.00
N LYS A 5 35.21 0.41 23.25
CA LYS A 5 34.55 -0.56 22.37
C LYS A 5 34.75 -0.19 20.90
N THR A 6 34.74 -1.17 20.04
CA THR A 6 34.61 -0.94 18.61
C THR A 6 33.20 -0.40 18.30
N GLN A 7 33.04 0.19 17.12
CA GLN A 7 31.73 0.67 16.67
C GLN A 7 30.68 -0.45 16.66
N GLU A 8 31.05 -1.63 16.20
CA GLU A 8 30.16 -2.81 16.15
C GLU A 8 29.75 -3.31 17.54
N GLU A 9 30.68 -3.36 18.48
CA GLU A 9 30.38 -3.73 19.87
C GLU A 9 29.45 -2.71 20.54
N ALA A 10 29.71 -1.41 20.32
CA ALA A 10 28.88 -0.35 20.86
C ALA A 10 27.45 -0.38 20.24
N ARG A 11 27.37 -0.58 18.93
CA ARG A 11 26.09 -0.72 18.21
C ARG A 11 25.27 -1.89 18.77
N ARG A 12 25.86 -3.07 18.87
CA ARG A 12 25.19 -4.25 19.41
C ARG A 12 24.65 -4.02 20.82
N GLU A 13 25.43 -3.42 21.72
CA GLU A 13 24.99 -3.11 23.09
C GLU A 13 23.80 -2.13 23.11
N ILE A 14 23.79 -1.12 22.23
CA ILE A 14 22.67 -0.19 22.11
C ILE A 14 21.41 -0.93 21.65
N LEU A 15 21.52 -1.79 20.67
CA LEU A 15 20.38 -2.53 20.11
C LEU A 15 19.83 -3.56 21.13
N GLU A 16 20.67 -4.21 21.91
CA GLU A 16 20.24 -5.07 23.02
C GLU A 16 19.47 -4.26 24.09
N LEU A 17 19.95 -3.08 24.46
CA LEU A 17 19.21 -2.20 25.38
C LEU A 17 17.86 -1.75 24.82
N VAL A 18 17.74 -1.52 23.52
CA VAL A 18 16.46 -1.22 22.87
C VAL A 18 15.48 -2.39 22.99
N LYS A 19 15.97 -3.61 22.81
CA LYS A 19 15.19 -4.83 22.98
C LYS A 19 14.73 -5.00 24.43
N GLU A 20 15.62 -4.85 25.39
CA GLU A 20 15.29 -4.88 26.81
C GLU A 20 14.24 -3.80 27.18
N TYR A 21 14.37 -2.60 26.63
CA TYR A 21 13.41 -1.53 26.83
C TYR A 21 12.01 -1.90 26.29
N HIS A 22 11.96 -2.44 25.07
CA HIS A 22 10.71 -2.93 24.48
C HIS A 22 10.06 -3.98 25.39
N ASP A 23 10.81 -5.00 25.79
CA ASP A 23 10.29 -6.11 26.59
C ASP A 23 9.78 -5.63 27.96
N ALA A 24 10.45 -4.67 28.57
CA ALA A 24 10.05 -4.12 29.86
C ALA A 24 8.80 -3.21 29.79
N PHE A 25 8.64 -2.44 28.74
CA PHE A 25 7.65 -1.35 28.70
C PHE A 25 6.58 -1.49 27.60
N HIS A 26 6.84 -2.20 26.51
CA HIS A 26 5.94 -2.35 25.38
C HIS A 26 5.29 -3.73 25.27
N ASN A 27 5.94 -4.79 25.75
CA ASN A 27 5.45 -6.17 25.68
C ASN A 27 4.39 -6.48 26.75
N LYS A 28 3.63 -5.49 27.21
CA LYS A 28 2.56 -5.69 28.20
C LYS A 28 1.27 -6.08 27.48
N LYS A 29 1.01 -7.39 27.39
CA LYS A 29 -0.31 -7.88 26.98
C LYS A 29 -1.34 -7.45 28.02
N LYS A 30 -2.19 -6.50 27.68
CA LYS A 30 -3.37 -6.18 28.48
C LYS A 30 -4.43 -7.25 28.19
N GLU A 31 -4.86 -7.97 29.21
CA GLU A 31 -6.01 -8.86 29.10
C GLU A 31 -7.27 -8.01 28.88
N PHE A 32 -8.00 -8.31 27.81
CA PHE A 32 -9.27 -7.63 27.50
C PHE A 32 -10.33 -8.01 28.56
N LYS A 33 -11.00 -7.01 29.11
CA LYS A 33 -12.11 -7.20 30.05
C LYS A 33 -13.37 -6.57 29.47
N GLU A 34 -14.52 -7.13 29.84
CA GLU A 34 -15.82 -6.55 29.50
C GLU A 34 -15.88 -5.08 29.96
N GLY A 35 -16.27 -4.17 29.09
CA GLY A 35 -16.27 -2.73 29.31
C GLY A 35 -14.99 -2.01 28.89
N ASP A 36 -13.92 -2.71 28.51
CA ASP A 36 -12.76 -2.07 27.90
C ASP A 36 -13.09 -1.49 26.53
N ARG A 37 -12.44 -0.37 26.20
CA ARG A 37 -12.57 0.24 24.88
C ARG A 37 -12.00 -0.66 23.80
N ILE A 38 -12.80 -1.01 22.81
CA ILE A 38 -12.34 -1.66 21.58
C ILE A 38 -11.83 -0.56 20.64
N THR A 39 -10.56 -0.64 20.25
CA THR A 39 -9.98 0.26 19.27
C THR A 39 -10.28 -0.25 17.86
N TYR A 40 -10.56 0.65 16.90
CA TYR A 40 -10.83 0.27 15.52
C TYR A 40 -9.58 -0.25 14.81
N ALA A 41 -8.41 0.22 15.21
CA ALA A 41 -7.10 -0.19 14.71
C ALA A 41 -6.04 0.00 15.77
N SER A 42 -4.94 -0.75 15.67
CA SER A 42 -3.80 -0.64 16.57
C SER A 42 -2.53 -1.06 15.83
N ARG A 43 -1.39 -0.63 16.35
CA ARG A 43 -0.09 -1.08 15.87
C ARG A 43 0.14 -2.53 16.27
N VAL A 44 0.65 -3.33 15.35
CA VAL A 44 1.21 -4.66 15.64
C VAL A 44 2.70 -4.57 15.39
N TYR A 45 3.48 -4.72 16.43
CA TYR A 45 4.95 -4.63 16.39
C TYR A 45 5.54 -5.37 17.57
N ASP A 46 6.80 -5.73 17.45
CA ASP A 46 7.60 -6.27 18.55
C ASP A 46 8.92 -5.49 18.71
N SER A 47 9.93 -6.12 19.29
CA SER A 47 11.22 -5.44 19.49
C SER A 47 11.98 -5.21 18.18
N GLU A 48 11.71 -5.96 17.12
CA GLU A 48 12.48 -5.89 15.88
C GLU A 48 12.26 -4.56 15.14
N GLU A 49 11.03 -4.04 15.10
CA GLU A 49 10.74 -2.73 14.51
C GLU A 49 11.51 -1.62 15.25
N MET A 50 11.52 -1.66 16.58
CA MET A 50 12.25 -0.66 17.39
C MET A 50 13.76 -0.79 17.20
N VAL A 51 14.29 -2.01 17.17
CA VAL A 51 15.70 -2.29 16.93
C VAL A 51 16.11 -1.77 15.54
N ASN A 52 15.36 -2.09 14.50
CA ASN A 52 15.66 -1.65 13.12
C ASN A 52 15.62 -0.12 12.96
N LEU A 53 14.67 0.56 13.62
CA LEU A 53 14.60 2.02 13.61
C LEU A 53 15.83 2.65 14.27
N VAL A 54 16.27 2.13 15.43
CA VAL A 54 17.46 2.63 16.12
C VAL A 54 18.72 2.28 15.33
N ASP A 55 18.78 1.09 14.75
CA ASP A 55 19.90 0.64 13.95
C ASP A 55 20.10 1.53 12.71
N ALA A 56 19.01 1.84 12.00
CA ALA A 56 19.04 2.81 10.90
C ALA A 56 19.49 4.21 11.35
N SER A 57 19.04 4.63 12.55
CA SER A 57 19.44 5.92 13.13
C SER A 57 20.93 5.98 13.47
N LEU A 58 21.52 4.87 13.91
CA LEU A 58 22.95 4.79 14.21
C LEU A 58 23.84 4.87 12.96
N GLU A 59 23.32 4.51 11.78
CA GLU A 59 24.00 4.73 10.51
C GLU A 59 24.04 6.21 10.11
N PHE A 60 23.04 6.96 10.56
CA PHE A 60 22.84 8.38 10.23
C PHE A 60 22.86 8.65 8.72
N TRP A 61 22.38 7.67 7.95
CA TRP A 61 22.19 7.82 6.51
C TRP A 61 20.81 8.39 6.24
N LEU A 62 20.74 9.66 5.84
CA LEU A 62 19.51 10.45 5.84
C LEU A 62 18.70 10.36 4.54
N THR A 63 19.09 9.47 3.64
CA THR A 63 18.38 9.21 2.36
C THR A 63 18.14 7.71 2.20
N ALA A 64 17.81 7.26 0.98
CA ALA A 64 17.73 5.84 0.67
C ALA A 64 19.02 5.12 1.01
N GLY A 65 18.98 4.21 1.97
CA GLY A 65 20.10 3.43 2.48
C GLY A 65 19.85 1.93 2.35
N ARG A 66 20.61 1.11 3.11
CA ARG A 66 20.51 -0.36 3.00
C ARG A 66 19.09 -0.88 3.26
N TYR A 67 18.41 -0.42 4.30
CA TYR A 67 17.04 -0.83 4.62
C TYR A 67 16.05 -0.55 3.50
N PHE A 68 16.23 0.58 2.79
CA PHE A 68 15.41 0.92 1.63
C PHE A 68 15.55 -0.15 0.52
N TYR A 69 16.77 -0.46 0.12
CA TYR A 69 17.04 -1.41 -0.95
C TYR A 69 16.75 -2.87 -0.55
N GLU A 70 17.02 -3.24 0.69
CA GLU A 70 16.66 -4.55 1.24
C GLU A 70 15.16 -4.75 1.21
N PHE A 71 14.40 -3.75 1.68
CA PHE A 71 12.93 -3.83 1.68
C PHE A 71 12.37 -3.95 0.26
N GLU A 72 12.78 -3.11 -0.69
CA GLU A 72 12.32 -3.19 -2.08
C GLU A 72 12.59 -4.59 -2.68
N SER A 73 13.79 -5.12 -2.43
CA SER A 73 14.18 -6.45 -2.91
C SER A 73 13.36 -7.58 -2.29
N ASP A 74 13.14 -7.54 -0.97
CA ASP A 74 12.46 -8.60 -0.27
C ASP A 74 10.95 -8.54 -0.50
N PHE A 75 10.37 -7.33 -0.58
CA PHE A 75 8.99 -7.13 -0.99
C PHE A 75 8.74 -7.69 -2.40
N ALA A 76 9.62 -7.38 -3.35
CA ALA A 76 9.53 -7.89 -4.71
C ALA A 76 9.52 -9.42 -4.75
N LYS A 77 10.41 -10.07 -4.01
CA LYS A 77 10.48 -11.55 -3.90
C LYS A 77 9.23 -12.12 -3.25
N GLN A 78 8.79 -11.52 -2.13
CA GLN A 78 7.65 -12.02 -1.35
C GLN A 78 6.34 -11.99 -2.15
N PHE A 79 6.11 -10.92 -2.89
CA PHE A 79 4.86 -10.72 -3.63
C PHE A 79 4.96 -11.12 -5.12
N GLY A 80 6.12 -11.53 -5.57
CA GLY A 80 6.33 -11.98 -6.96
C GLY A 80 6.22 -10.86 -7.99
N VAL A 81 6.52 -9.61 -7.60
CA VAL A 81 6.51 -8.44 -8.48
C VAL A 81 7.92 -8.12 -8.96
N LYS A 82 8.02 -7.44 -10.10
CA LYS A 82 9.32 -7.15 -10.71
C LYS A 82 9.96 -5.88 -10.18
N TYR A 83 9.17 -4.86 -9.95
CA TYR A 83 9.64 -3.56 -9.51
C TYR A 83 8.87 -3.12 -8.27
N VAL A 84 9.60 -2.53 -7.34
CA VAL A 84 9.07 -1.91 -6.13
C VAL A 84 9.75 -0.56 -5.96
N SER A 85 8.97 0.46 -5.59
CA SER A 85 9.48 1.78 -5.24
C SER A 85 8.90 2.20 -3.90
N LEU A 86 9.74 2.33 -2.89
CA LEU A 86 9.36 2.88 -1.60
C LEU A 86 9.11 4.39 -1.68
N VAL A 87 8.11 4.82 -0.95
CA VAL A 87 7.73 6.22 -0.76
C VAL A 87 7.42 6.50 0.70
N ASN A 88 7.25 7.77 1.06
CA ASN A 88 7.08 8.19 2.44
C ASN A 88 5.67 7.95 3.03
N SER A 89 4.70 7.52 2.24
CA SER A 89 3.34 7.18 2.72
C SER A 89 2.53 6.43 1.66
N GLY A 90 1.45 5.75 2.06
CA GLY A 90 0.48 5.18 1.12
C GLY A 90 -0.18 6.22 0.23
N SER A 91 -0.39 7.43 0.75
CA SER A 91 -0.91 8.56 -0.05
C SER A 91 0.05 8.94 -1.17
N SER A 92 1.35 8.96 -0.90
CA SER A 92 2.39 9.17 -1.92
C SER A 92 2.50 8.00 -2.88
N ALA A 93 2.24 6.77 -2.42
CA ALA A 93 2.18 5.60 -3.28
C ALA A 93 1.04 5.74 -4.30
N ASN A 94 -0.17 6.08 -3.86
CA ASN A 94 -1.31 6.35 -4.73
C ASN A 94 -1.03 7.48 -5.72
N LEU A 95 -0.41 8.56 -5.26
CA LEU A 95 -0.01 9.67 -6.13
C LEU A 95 1.00 9.21 -7.20
N LEU A 96 2.06 8.50 -6.80
CA LEU A 96 3.09 8.03 -7.73
C LEU A 96 2.51 7.03 -8.73
N ALA A 97 1.70 6.08 -8.29
CA ALA A 97 1.04 5.10 -9.16
C ALA A 97 0.18 5.79 -10.22
N PHE A 98 -0.67 6.73 -9.82
CA PHE A 98 -1.50 7.48 -10.76
C PHE A 98 -0.65 8.35 -11.69
N MET A 99 0.34 9.09 -11.16
CA MET A 99 1.19 9.96 -11.96
C MET A 99 2.03 9.19 -12.99
N THR A 100 2.34 7.92 -12.74
CA THR A 100 2.98 7.04 -13.73
C THR A 100 2.14 6.91 -15.00
N LEU A 101 0.82 6.85 -14.88
CA LEU A 101 -0.09 6.77 -16.02
C LEU A 101 -0.12 8.05 -16.87
N THR A 102 0.37 9.17 -16.33
CA THR A 102 0.42 10.45 -17.05
C THR A 102 1.69 10.63 -17.90
N SER A 103 2.58 9.64 -17.86
CA SER A 103 3.84 9.68 -18.61
C SER A 103 3.61 9.70 -20.12
N PRO A 104 4.24 10.63 -20.87
CA PRO A 104 4.16 10.65 -22.34
C PRO A 104 4.77 9.39 -22.98
N LEU A 105 5.57 8.62 -22.27
CA LEU A 105 6.11 7.35 -22.74
C LEU A 105 5.04 6.27 -22.98
N LEU A 106 3.85 6.44 -22.41
CA LEU A 106 2.72 5.53 -22.59
C LEU A 106 1.95 5.75 -23.89
N GLY A 107 2.31 6.76 -24.67
CA GLY A 107 1.71 7.04 -25.98
C GLY A 107 0.20 7.26 -25.89
N GLU A 108 -0.58 6.47 -26.62
CA GLU A 108 -2.05 6.57 -26.65
C GLU A 108 -2.73 6.15 -25.33
N ARG A 109 -2.06 5.35 -24.51
CA ARG A 109 -2.54 4.95 -23.19
C ARG A 109 -2.23 5.98 -22.09
N GLN A 110 -1.53 7.09 -22.42
CA GLN A 110 -1.29 8.19 -21.49
C GLN A 110 -2.61 8.76 -20.95
N VAL A 111 -2.71 8.93 -19.64
CA VAL A 111 -3.80 9.69 -19.00
C VAL A 111 -3.49 11.18 -19.13
N LYS A 112 -4.45 11.95 -19.65
CA LYS A 112 -4.35 13.41 -19.85
C LYS A 112 -5.34 14.15 -18.97
N ARG A 113 -5.14 15.45 -18.80
CA ARG A 113 -6.12 16.31 -18.13
C ARG A 113 -7.47 16.23 -18.85
N GLY A 114 -8.54 16.03 -18.08
CA GLY A 114 -9.89 15.84 -18.61
C GLY A 114 -10.23 14.40 -19.02
N ASP A 115 -9.27 13.47 -18.98
CA ASP A 115 -9.58 12.05 -19.07
C ASP A 115 -10.24 11.55 -17.78
N GLU A 116 -10.96 10.46 -17.89
CA GLU A 116 -11.77 9.91 -16.82
C GLU A 116 -11.14 8.68 -16.16
N VAL A 117 -11.30 8.58 -14.85
CA VAL A 117 -10.86 7.45 -14.04
C VAL A 117 -12.03 6.94 -13.21
N ILE A 118 -12.40 5.68 -13.43
CA ILE A 118 -13.47 5.03 -12.64
C ILE A 118 -12.94 4.71 -11.24
N THR A 119 -13.71 5.05 -10.23
CA THR A 119 -13.41 4.85 -8.82
C THR A 119 -14.69 4.76 -7.99
N VAL A 120 -14.58 4.70 -6.67
CA VAL A 120 -15.72 4.71 -5.73
C VAL A 120 -15.62 5.90 -4.78
N ALA A 121 -16.77 6.42 -4.32
CA ALA A 121 -16.81 7.47 -3.30
C ALA A 121 -16.66 6.92 -1.88
N CYS A 122 -16.98 5.64 -1.67
CA CYS A 122 -16.86 4.96 -0.39
C CYS A 122 -15.44 4.39 -0.23
N GLY A 123 -14.48 5.22 0.16
CA GLY A 123 -13.09 4.82 0.30
C GLY A 123 -12.21 5.91 0.90
N PHE A 124 -10.92 5.64 0.97
CA PHE A 124 -9.98 6.60 1.51
C PHE A 124 -9.72 7.73 0.47
N PRO A 125 -9.67 9.01 0.88
CA PRO A 125 -9.57 10.13 -0.05
C PRO A 125 -8.39 10.05 -1.02
N THR A 126 -7.26 9.47 -0.59
CA THR A 126 -6.05 9.43 -1.43
C THR A 126 -6.07 8.41 -2.56
N THR A 127 -7.08 7.53 -2.60
CA THR A 127 -7.36 6.72 -3.79
C THR A 127 -7.93 7.61 -4.93
N VAL A 128 -8.57 8.73 -4.60
CA VAL A 128 -9.23 9.63 -5.57
C VAL A 128 -8.43 10.93 -5.79
N THR A 129 -7.80 11.45 -4.75
CA THR A 129 -7.13 12.76 -4.76
C THR A 129 -6.13 12.94 -5.91
N PRO A 130 -5.28 11.97 -6.28
CA PRO A 130 -4.34 12.12 -7.38
C PRO A 130 -5.01 12.44 -8.73
N VAL A 131 -6.17 11.84 -8.98
CA VAL A 131 -6.97 12.08 -10.20
C VAL A 131 -7.35 13.56 -10.29
N ILE A 132 -7.87 14.11 -9.18
CA ILE A 132 -8.30 15.52 -9.11
C ILE A 132 -7.10 16.46 -9.17
N GLN A 133 -6.03 16.17 -8.45
CA GLN A 133 -4.82 16.99 -8.42
C GLN A 133 -4.19 17.15 -9.80
N TYR A 134 -4.18 16.08 -10.58
CA TYR A 134 -3.69 16.14 -11.95
C TYR A 134 -4.62 16.89 -12.89
N GLY A 135 -5.92 16.93 -12.60
CA GLY A 135 -6.96 17.50 -13.44
C GLY A 135 -7.61 16.48 -14.38
N ALA A 136 -7.52 15.20 -14.06
CA ALA A 136 -8.40 14.18 -14.59
C ALA A 136 -9.73 14.17 -13.81
N ILE A 137 -10.71 13.43 -14.28
CA ILE A 137 -12.09 13.45 -13.79
C ILE A 137 -12.38 12.10 -13.12
N PRO A 138 -12.64 12.05 -11.79
CA PRO A 138 -13.10 10.83 -11.15
C PRO A 138 -14.55 10.55 -11.55
N VAL A 139 -14.80 9.34 -12.03
CA VAL A 139 -16.16 8.82 -12.32
C VAL A 139 -16.52 7.84 -11.23
N PHE A 140 -17.48 8.23 -10.40
CA PHE A 140 -17.84 7.42 -9.23
C PHE A 140 -18.88 6.35 -9.59
N VAL A 141 -18.53 5.12 -9.25
CA VAL A 141 -19.44 3.97 -9.26
C VAL A 141 -19.83 3.65 -7.81
N ASP A 142 -21.05 3.21 -7.59
CA ASP A 142 -21.52 2.84 -6.28
C ASP A 142 -20.88 1.54 -5.78
N VAL A 143 -21.08 1.23 -4.53
CA VAL A 143 -20.56 0.03 -3.88
C VAL A 143 -21.69 -0.94 -3.51
N THR A 144 -21.37 -2.22 -3.43
CA THR A 144 -22.31 -3.24 -2.96
C THR A 144 -22.28 -3.35 -1.44
N ILE A 145 -23.44 -3.55 -0.81
CA ILE A 145 -23.57 -3.82 0.62
C ILE A 145 -23.87 -5.30 0.81
N PRO A 146 -23.19 -6.01 1.72
CA PRO A 146 -22.34 -5.52 2.81
C PRO A 146 -20.83 -5.49 2.50
N GLN A 147 -20.39 -5.72 1.26
CA GLN A 147 -18.96 -5.84 0.91
C GLN A 147 -18.23 -4.50 0.84
N TYR A 148 -18.94 -3.42 0.53
CA TYR A 148 -18.41 -2.06 0.32
C TYR A 148 -17.36 -1.94 -0.81
N ASN A 149 -17.28 -2.96 -1.67
CA ASN A 149 -16.48 -2.94 -2.88
C ASN A 149 -17.30 -2.43 -4.07
N ILE A 150 -16.61 -1.98 -5.13
CA ILE A 150 -17.20 -1.44 -6.34
C ILE A 150 -18.28 -2.39 -6.90
N ASP A 151 -19.43 -1.85 -7.27
CA ASP A 151 -20.48 -2.58 -7.99
C ASP A 151 -20.06 -2.80 -9.45
N VAL A 152 -19.50 -3.96 -9.74
CA VAL A 152 -18.99 -4.31 -11.07
C VAL A 152 -20.09 -4.31 -12.15
N THR A 153 -21.36 -4.44 -11.76
CA THR A 153 -22.49 -4.39 -12.71
C THR A 153 -22.70 -3.01 -13.32
N LYS A 154 -22.11 -1.97 -12.70
CA LYS A 154 -22.22 -0.57 -13.11
C LYS A 154 -21.02 -0.07 -13.93
N LEU A 155 -20.00 -0.88 -14.13
CA LEU A 155 -18.79 -0.46 -14.84
C LEU A 155 -19.06 -0.03 -16.29
N GLU A 156 -19.90 -0.76 -17.02
CA GLU A 156 -20.22 -0.40 -18.41
C GLU A 156 -21.04 0.90 -18.50
N GLU A 157 -21.85 1.23 -17.51
CA GLU A 157 -22.59 2.50 -17.45
C GLU A 157 -21.65 3.70 -17.19
N ALA A 158 -20.53 3.45 -16.47
CA ALA A 158 -19.53 4.46 -16.13
C ALA A 158 -18.52 4.70 -17.26
N LEU A 159 -18.50 3.86 -18.28
CA LEU A 159 -17.54 3.95 -19.39
C LEU A 159 -17.88 5.08 -20.35
N SER A 160 -16.88 5.85 -20.76
CA SER A 160 -16.96 6.81 -21.85
C SER A 160 -15.71 6.73 -22.75
N PRO A 161 -15.70 7.42 -23.90
CA PRO A 161 -14.49 7.51 -24.73
C PRO A 161 -13.29 8.18 -24.04
N LYS A 162 -13.50 8.86 -22.91
CA LYS A 162 -12.47 9.51 -22.11
C LYS A 162 -11.93 8.64 -20.97
N THR A 163 -12.57 7.52 -20.69
CA THR A 163 -12.14 6.62 -19.62
C THR A 163 -10.79 6.00 -19.96
N LYS A 164 -9.82 6.09 -19.06
CA LYS A 164 -8.45 5.60 -19.24
C LYS A 164 -8.00 4.62 -18.17
N ALA A 165 -8.58 4.67 -17.00
CA ALA A 165 -8.18 3.82 -15.88
C ALA A 165 -9.33 3.50 -14.94
N VAL A 166 -9.13 2.42 -14.18
CA VAL A 166 -9.85 2.11 -12.95
C VAL A 166 -8.84 2.21 -11.81
N MET A 167 -9.18 2.93 -10.75
CA MET A 167 -8.37 3.03 -9.53
C MET A 167 -9.27 2.83 -8.31
N VAL A 168 -9.16 1.69 -7.66
CA VAL A 168 -10.04 1.28 -6.56
C VAL A 168 -9.26 0.54 -5.48
N ALA A 169 -9.75 0.63 -4.24
CA ALA A 169 -9.19 -0.06 -3.11
C ALA A 169 -9.88 -1.41 -2.86
N HIS A 170 -9.13 -2.33 -2.26
CA HIS A 170 -9.68 -3.54 -1.64
C HIS A 170 -10.21 -3.15 -0.25
N THR A 171 -11.50 -2.84 -0.18
CA THR A 171 -12.11 -2.22 0.99
C THR A 171 -11.95 -3.06 2.25
N LEU A 172 -11.31 -2.49 3.28
CA LEU A 172 -11.08 -3.13 4.57
C LEU A 172 -10.38 -4.50 4.48
N GLY A 173 -9.54 -4.69 3.47
CA GLY A 173 -8.85 -5.96 3.22
C GLY A 173 -9.66 -7.02 2.48
N ASN A 174 -10.88 -6.71 2.09
CA ASN A 174 -11.75 -7.60 1.32
C ASN A 174 -11.54 -7.34 -0.18
N PRO A 175 -10.99 -8.30 -0.95
CA PRO A 175 -10.76 -8.10 -2.37
C PRO A 175 -12.07 -7.79 -3.12
N PHE A 176 -12.06 -6.77 -3.98
CA PHE A 176 -13.16 -6.59 -4.92
C PHE A 176 -13.16 -7.71 -5.98
N ASP A 177 -14.21 -7.82 -6.79
CA ASP A 177 -14.29 -8.79 -7.88
C ASP A 177 -13.22 -8.47 -8.95
N LEU A 178 -12.01 -8.98 -8.70
CA LEU A 178 -10.85 -8.78 -9.59
C LEU A 178 -11.06 -9.41 -10.95
N GLU A 179 -11.75 -10.55 -11.04
CA GLU A 179 -12.01 -11.20 -12.32
C GLU A 179 -12.83 -10.29 -13.23
N ALA A 180 -13.94 -9.73 -12.72
CA ALA A 180 -14.79 -8.82 -13.47
C ALA A 180 -14.09 -7.51 -13.83
N VAL A 181 -13.35 -6.89 -12.87
CA VAL A 181 -12.67 -5.60 -13.11
C VAL A 181 -11.51 -5.77 -14.10
N VAL A 182 -10.71 -6.83 -13.98
CA VAL A 182 -9.63 -7.13 -14.93
C VAL A 182 -10.17 -7.41 -16.32
N ALA A 183 -11.25 -8.19 -16.44
CA ALA A 183 -11.90 -8.46 -17.72
C ALA A 183 -12.42 -7.17 -18.37
N PHE A 184 -13.05 -6.29 -17.58
CA PHE A 184 -13.50 -4.98 -18.04
C PHE A 184 -12.33 -4.11 -18.52
N CYS A 185 -11.26 -3.98 -17.72
CA CYS A 185 -10.09 -3.20 -18.09
C CYS A 185 -9.43 -3.73 -19.36
N LYS A 186 -9.25 -5.04 -19.49
CA LYS A 186 -8.71 -5.67 -20.70
C LYS A 186 -9.58 -5.41 -21.94
N LYS A 187 -10.91 -5.57 -21.81
CA LYS A 187 -11.88 -5.34 -22.90
C LYS A 187 -11.82 -3.92 -23.45
N HIS A 188 -11.62 -2.94 -22.59
CA HIS A 188 -11.64 -1.51 -22.92
C HIS A 188 -10.26 -0.84 -22.98
N ASN A 189 -9.18 -1.64 -22.88
CA ASN A 189 -7.79 -1.16 -22.87
C ASN A 189 -7.52 -0.09 -21.81
N LEU A 190 -8.05 -0.29 -20.59
CA LEU A 190 -7.90 0.59 -19.45
C LEU A 190 -6.75 0.13 -18.55
N TRP A 191 -6.16 1.06 -17.80
CA TRP A 191 -5.24 0.75 -16.71
C TRP A 191 -6.02 0.34 -15.46
N LEU A 192 -5.45 -0.59 -14.68
CA LEU A 192 -5.96 -0.95 -13.36
C LEU A 192 -4.91 -0.64 -12.29
N ILE A 193 -5.23 0.29 -11.38
CA ILE A 193 -4.48 0.51 -10.14
C ILE A 193 -5.25 -0.13 -8.99
N GLU A 194 -4.60 -1.06 -8.30
CA GLU A 194 -5.09 -1.66 -7.07
C GLU A 194 -4.54 -0.90 -5.85
N ASP A 195 -5.39 -0.14 -5.16
CA ASP A 195 -5.03 0.39 -3.84
C ASP A 195 -5.15 -0.75 -2.81
N ASN A 196 -4.00 -1.32 -2.46
CA ASN A 196 -3.89 -2.49 -1.61
C ASN A 196 -3.51 -2.14 -0.16
N CYS A 197 -3.71 -0.88 0.25
CA CYS A 197 -3.30 -0.39 1.57
C CYS A 197 -3.92 -1.21 2.71
N ASP A 198 -5.19 -1.58 2.59
CA ASP A 198 -5.90 -2.37 3.61
C ASP A 198 -5.81 -3.89 3.38
N ALA A 199 -5.20 -4.35 2.29
CA ALA A 199 -5.30 -5.76 1.86
C ALA A 199 -3.94 -6.43 1.62
N LEU A 200 -2.85 -5.88 2.17
CA LEU A 200 -1.53 -6.48 2.02
C LEU A 200 -1.52 -7.92 2.55
N GLY A 201 -1.15 -8.87 1.69
CA GLY A 201 -1.16 -10.30 2.02
C GLY A 201 -2.50 -11.00 1.75
N SER A 202 -3.57 -10.27 1.45
CA SER A 202 -4.81 -10.87 0.94
C SER A 202 -4.57 -11.52 -0.42
N THR A 203 -5.38 -12.53 -0.72
CA THR A 203 -5.22 -13.30 -1.97
C THR A 203 -6.54 -13.47 -2.70
N TYR A 204 -6.46 -13.59 -4.02
CA TYR A 204 -7.57 -13.83 -4.90
C TYR A 204 -7.25 -14.97 -5.87
N ILE A 205 -8.25 -15.78 -6.23
CA ILE A 205 -8.08 -16.83 -7.25
C ILE A 205 -8.55 -16.26 -8.58
N ILE A 206 -7.62 -16.12 -9.51
CA ILE A 206 -7.90 -15.66 -10.88
C ILE A 206 -7.22 -16.60 -11.87
N ASP A 207 -7.93 -16.98 -12.93
CA ASP A 207 -7.47 -17.96 -13.94
C ASP A 207 -7.01 -19.30 -13.31
N GLY A 208 -7.61 -19.69 -12.17
CA GLY A 208 -7.26 -20.91 -11.42
C GLY A 208 -5.99 -20.79 -10.56
N GLU A 209 -5.33 -19.64 -10.55
CA GLU A 209 -4.13 -19.37 -9.76
C GLU A 209 -4.43 -18.46 -8.57
N LYS A 210 -3.81 -18.78 -7.43
CA LYS A 210 -3.87 -17.94 -6.23
C LYS A 210 -2.81 -16.86 -6.32
N LYS A 211 -3.24 -15.59 -6.38
CA LYS A 211 -2.35 -14.41 -6.46
C LYS A 211 -2.60 -13.46 -5.30
N PHE A 212 -1.58 -12.71 -4.92
CA PHE A 212 -1.75 -11.63 -3.96
C PHE A 212 -2.52 -10.47 -4.58
N THR A 213 -3.41 -9.84 -3.81
CA THR A 213 -4.01 -8.55 -4.19
C THR A 213 -2.93 -7.49 -4.35
N GLY A 214 -3.17 -6.50 -5.21
CA GLY A 214 -2.17 -5.51 -5.59
C GLY A 214 -1.17 -5.98 -6.65
N THR A 215 -1.19 -7.28 -7.03
CA THR A 215 -0.28 -7.83 -8.05
C THR A 215 -1.02 -8.35 -9.30
N ILE A 216 -2.31 -8.08 -9.39
CA ILE A 216 -3.19 -8.61 -10.44
C ILE A 216 -3.48 -7.57 -11.51
N GLY A 217 -3.64 -6.30 -11.10
CA GLY A 217 -3.73 -5.16 -12.00
C GLY A 217 -2.38 -4.74 -12.60
N ASP A 218 -2.34 -3.55 -13.19
CA ASP A 218 -1.11 -3.02 -13.78
C ASP A 218 -0.15 -2.45 -12.73
N ILE A 219 -0.69 -1.84 -11.67
CA ILE A 219 0.09 -1.21 -10.58
C ILE A 219 -0.62 -1.46 -9.26
N GLY A 220 0.12 -1.90 -8.25
CA GLY A 220 -0.32 -2.00 -6.88
C GLY A 220 0.29 -0.93 -5.99
N THR A 221 -0.43 -0.52 -4.95
CA THR A 221 0.06 0.39 -3.92
C THR A 221 -0.14 -0.20 -2.53
N SER A 222 0.74 0.10 -1.60
CA SER A 222 0.58 -0.27 -0.19
C SER A 222 0.97 0.86 0.73
N SER A 223 0.40 0.84 1.92
CA SER A 223 0.71 1.76 3.01
C SER A 223 1.26 1.01 4.21
N PHE A 224 2.26 1.59 4.84
CA PHE A 224 2.87 1.08 6.07
C PHE A 224 2.64 2.02 7.25
N TYR A 225 1.55 2.77 7.19
CA TYR A 225 1.00 3.55 8.29
C TYR A 225 0.63 2.61 9.46
N PRO A 226 0.78 3.01 10.72
CA PRO A 226 0.68 2.11 11.89
C PRO A 226 -0.56 1.20 11.98
N PRO A 227 -1.76 1.58 11.54
CA PRO A 227 -2.93 0.70 11.58
C PRO A 227 -2.96 -0.40 10.55
N HIS A 228 -2.10 -0.37 9.52
CA HIS A 228 -2.06 -1.41 8.49
C HIS A 228 -1.32 -2.66 8.96
N HIS A 229 -1.23 -3.68 8.08
CA HIS A 229 -0.70 -5.02 8.41
C HIS A 229 0.79 -5.01 8.77
N MET A 230 1.57 -4.10 8.20
CA MET A 230 2.96 -3.83 8.56
C MET A 230 3.12 -2.34 8.82
N THR A 231 4.03 -1.97 9.72
CA THR A 231 4.31 -0.57 9.98
C THR A 231 5.79 -0.23 9.82
N MET A 232 6.04 0.91 9.18
CA MET A 232 7.36 1.58 9.15
C MET A 232 7.34 2.86 10.01
N GLY A 233 6.33 3.03 10.89
CA GLY A 233 5.99 4.31 11.46
C GLY A 233 5.23 5.17 10.44
N GLU A 234 5.82 5.43 9.28
CA GLU A 234 5.16 5.98 8.08
C GLU A 234 5.91 5.48 6.85
N GLY A 235 5.19 5.12 5.80
CA GLY A 235 5.76 4.63 4.57
C GLY A 235 4.71 4.11 3.60
N GLY A 236 5.13 3.83 2.39
CA GLY A 236 4.32 3.21 1.35
C GLY A 236 5.17 2.61 0.24
N ALA A 237 4.56 1.84 -0.63
CA ALA A 237 5.22 1.28 -1.81
C ALA A 237 4.31 1.29 -3.03
N VAL A 238 4.92 1.45 -4.19
CA VAL A 238 4.32 1.23 -5.52
C VAL A 238 5.03 0.04 -6.14
N TYR A 239 4.29 -0.86 -6.76
CA TYR A 239 4.88 -2.06 -7.34
C TYR A 239 4.13 -2.55 -8.58
N THR A 240 4.88 -3.28 -9.43
CA THR A 240 4.40 -3.83 -10.71
C THR A 240 5.22 -5.03 -11.17
#